data_8cdaa664f01850b722ac56d12d12bf0f
#
_entry.id   8cdaa664f01850b722ac56d12d12bf0f
#
_cell.length_a   1.000
_cell.length_b   1.000
_cell.length_c   1.000
_cell.angle_alpha   90.00
_cell.angle_beta   90.00
_cell.angle_gamma   90.00
#
_symmetry.space_group_name_H-M   'P 1'
#
loop_
_entity.id
_entity.type
_entity.pdbx_description
1 polymer ?
#
loop_
_entity_poly.entity_id
_entity_poly.type
_entity_poly.pdbx_seq_one_letter_code
_entity_poly.pdbx_strand_id
1 'polypeptide(L)'
;MSANLQIDWLKDDAARTLLAAGFADLDPADGEATVFNTPEWLLPVTHYLLGARQLLVLRARMDGKLIALVPLTWGTERMAGIPVRTLRYLGYPLSDRISILLSACSAASAAALVNGLLTCPEPWDLIAFDELLRPDVDRLMALVAAHPRKIKTRVRHCARSPRLNVHQLGSDKLNQQYSRSLRTRLSRARKKQAVGRVDIQRISGAVDACESHLHAIAEIERASWKGDQGVGIFAPGRSFDFFSSVSHQLLAKDRLDIWEMRFNDRLIAYRWQPRFGRAVLDYNFAHLPEYDGLSPGRVLLDEIVQAAAKDATLDWVDASRGSISKPHLLRDWTRDYIDHFALWLVNTTARGALVHLLATQVNPWVKRTRAYWSTRTLPKAAAETPDGSGDSGADLR
;
A
#
# COMPACT_ATOMS: atom_id res chain seq x y z
N MET A 1 -32.86 -11.87 -23.39
CA MET A 1 -31.50 -12.32 -23.77
C MET A 1 -30.74 -12.55 -22.46
N SER A 2 -30.17 -13.73 -22.24
CA SER A 2 -29.32 -13.96 -21.06
C SER A 2 -27.99 -13.26 -21.30
N ALA A 3 -27.56 -12.43 -20.35
CA ALA A 3 -26.28 -11.75 -20.40
C ALA A 3 -25.13 -12.78 -20.50
N ASN A 4 -24.21 -12.58 -21.44
CA ASN A 4 -23.07 -13.48 -21.65
C ASN A 4 -21.94 -13.12 -20.69
N LEU A 5 -21.84 -13.85 -19.58
CA LEU A 5 -20.79 -13.71 -18.59
C LEU A 5 -19.58 -14.59 -18.98
N GLN A 6 -18.42 -13.95 -19.14
CA GLN A 6 -17.14 -14.61 -19.41
C GLN A 6 -16.16 -14.36 -18.26
N ILE A 7 -15.52 -15.42 -17.77
CA ILE A 7 -14.49 -15.34 -16.73
C ILE A 7 -13.26 -16.07 -17.24
N ASP A 8 -12.14 -15.39 -17.24
CA ASP A 8 -10.88 -15.95 -17.71
C ASP A 8 -9.67 -15.46 -16.88
N TRP A 9 -8.58 -16.18 -17.02
CA TRP A 9 -7.29 -15.87 -16.43
C TRP A 9 -6.33 -15.41 -17.50
N LEU A 10 -5.70 -14.25 -17.26
CA LEU A 10 -4.60 -13.74 -18.06
C LEU A 10 -3.30 -13.93 -17.29
N LYS A 11 -2.23 -14.21 -18.05
CA LYS A 11 -0.88 -14.42 -17.49
C LYS A 11 0.10 -13.45 -18.12
N ASP A 12 1.11 -13.07 -17.35
CA ASP A 12 2.31 -12.35 -17.79
C ASP A 12 2.01 -11.17 -18.75
N ASP A 13 2.41 -11.21 -20.01
CA ASP A 13 2.27 -10.07 -20.94
C ASP A 13 0.80 -9.73 -21.27
N ALA A 14 -0.06 -10.72 -21.41
CA ALA A 14 -1.49 -10.46 -21.60
C ALA A 14 -2.13 -9.79 -20.37
N ALA A 15 -1.67 -10.19 -19.17
CA ALA A 15 -2.07 -9.54 -17.93
C ALA A 15 -1.53 -8.10 -17.83
N ARG A 16 -0.25 -7.87 -18.18
CA ARG A 16 0.33 -6.50 -18.22
C ARG A 16 -0.40 -5.60 -19.22
N THR A 17 -0.72 -6.11 -20.39
CA THR A 17 -1.48 -5.35 -21.40
C THR A 17 -2.84 -4.92 -20.87
N LEU A 18 -3.56 -5.81 -20.17
CA LEU A 18 -4.83 -5.45 -19.55
C LEU A 18 -4.66 -4.40 -18.45
N LEU A 19 -3.64 -4.55 -17.58
CA LEU A 19 -3.34 -3.56 -16.53
C LEU A 19 -2.99 -2.19 -17.13
N ALA A 20 -2.26 -2.15 -18.25
CA ALA A 20 -1.86 -0.92 -18.93
C ALA A 20 -3.04 -0.21 -19.61
N ALA A 21 -4.01 -0.96 -20.14
CA ALA A 21 -5.23 -0.39 -20.73
C ALA A 21 -6.08 0.38 -19.71
N GLY A 22 -5.83 0.17 -18.42
CA GLY A 22 -6.54 0.83 -17.33
C GLY A 22 -7.89 0.18 -17.03
N PHE A 23 -8.56 0.75 -16.04
CA PHE A 23 -9.83 0.23 -15.52
C PHE A 23 -10.98 1.22 -15.73
N ALA A 24 -10.92 2.02 -16.78
CA ALA A 24 -11.92 3.08 -17.05
C ALA A 24 -13.36 2.55 -17.07
N ASP A 25 -13.54 1.28 -17.45
CA ASP A 25 -14.85 0.63 -17.46
C ASP A 25 -15.28 0.08 -16.08
N LEU A 26 -14.34 0.01 -15.13
CA LEU A 26 -14.62 -0.40 -13.76
C LEU A 26 -14.82 0.86 -12.94
N ASP A 27 -16.04 1.34 -12.88
CA ASP A 27 -16.45 2.28 -11.86
C ASP A 27 -16.57 1.49 -10.54
N PRO A 28 -15.63 1.65 -9.60
CA PRO A 28 -15.75 0.96 -8.34
C PRO A 28 -17.01 1.48 -7.65
N ALA A 29 -18.00 0.61 -7.54
CA ALA A 29 -19.18 0.92 -6.74
C ALA A 29 -18.69 1.36 -5.35
N ASP A 30 -19.17 2.51 -4.90
CA ASP A 30 -19.00 3.03 -3.53
C ASP A 30 -17.66 3.68 -3.15
N GLY A 31 -16.79 4.08 -4.08
CA GLY A 31 -15.62 4.93 -3.77
C GLY A 31 -14.53 4.25 -2.92
N GLU A 32 -14.51 2.92 -2.85
CA GLU A 32 -13.55 2.15 -2.05
C GLU A 32 -12.23 1.87 -2.77
N ALA A 33 -12.13 2.13 -4.08
CA ALA A 33 -10.88 2.02 -4.80
C ALA A 33 -9.85 3.01 -4.25
N THR A 34 -8.58 2.60 -4.27
CA THR A 34 -7.46 3.43 -3.84
C THR A 34 -6.41 3.52 -4.93
N VAL A 35 -5.41 4.36 -4.74
CA VAL A 35 -4.26 4.44 -5.63
C VAL A 35 -3.61 3.06 -5.86
N PHE A 36 -3.65 2.16 -4.89
CA PHE A 36 -3.08 0.81 -4.96
C PHE A 36 -3.82 -0.14 -5.92
N ASN A 37 -4.97 0.29 -6.44
CA ASN A 37 -5.72 -0.42 -7.46
C ASN A 37 -5.50 0.15 -8.87
N THR A 38 -4.69 1.20 -9.02
CA THR A 38 -4.50 1.89 -10.30
C THR A 38 -3.36 1.32 -11.14
N PRO A 39 -3.38 1.53 -12.46
CA PRO A 39 -2.26 1.16 -13.33
C PRO A 39 -0.94 1.80 -12.90
N GLU A 40 -0.97 3.05 -12.41
CA GLU A 40 0.19 3.82 -11.98
C GLU A 40 0.93 3.15 -10.80
N TRP A 41 0.20 2.36 -10.00
CA TRP A 41 0.78 1.56 -8.94
C TRP A 41 1.11 0.14 -9.39
N LEU A 42 0.15 -0.53 -10.04
CA LEU A 42 0.24 -1.96 -10.34
C LEU A 42 1.27 -2.29 -11.44
N LEU A 43 1.42 -1.45 -12.47
CA LEU A 43 2.41 -1.68 -13.53
C LEU A 43 3.85 -1.64 -12.99
N PRO A 44 4.28 -0.63 -12.23
CA PRO A 44 5.60 -0.66 -11.58
C PRO A 44 5.81 -1.89 -10.70
N VAL A 45 4.77 -2.39 -9.98
CA VAL A 45 4.87 -3.64 -9.23
C VAL A 45 5.27 -4.80 -10.15
N THR A 46 4.64 -4.92 -11.33
CA THR A 46 4.97 -6.02 -12.26
C THR A 46 6.39 -5.93 -12.80
N HIS A 47 6.96 -4.74 -12.85
CA HIS A 47 8.29 -4.48 -13.39
C HIS A 47 9.39 -4.66 -12.33
N TYR A 48 9.20 -4.08 -11.15
CA TYR A 48 10.26 -4.01 -10.14
C TYR A 48 10.12 -5.04 -9.03
N LEU A 49 8.89 -5.48 -8.69
CA LEU A 49 8.63 -6.21 -7.45
C LEU A 49 8.12 -7.64 -7.65
N LEU A 50 7.81 -8.05 -8.87
CA LEU A 50 7.25 -9.38 -9.13
C LEU A 50 8.24 -10.50 -8.75
N GLY A 51 9.54 -10.30 -8.96
CA GLY A 51 10.59 -11.29 -8.65
C GLY A 51 10.35 -12.61 -9.40
N ALA A 52 10.43 -13.73 -8.68
CA ALA A 52 10.18 -15.07 -9.22
C ALA A 52 8.69 -15.47 -9.24
N ARG A 53 7.78 -14.55 -8.91
CA ARG A 53 6.34 -14.82 -8.93
C ARG A 53 5.77 -14.59 -10.32
N GLN A 54 4.77 -15.38 -10.69
CA GLN A 54 4.04 -15.24 -11.94
C GLN A 54 2.92 -14.20 -11.75
N LEU A 55 2.74 -13.32 -12.73
CA LEU A 55 1.60 -12.42 -12.80
C LEU A 55 0.36 -13.16 -13.29
N LEU A 56 -0.72 -13.06 -12.55
CA LEU A 56 -2.03 -13.62 -12.91
C LEU A 56 -3.11 -12.53 -12.72
N VAL A 57 -3.98 -12.38 -13.69
CA VAL A 57 -5.14 -11.50 -13.56
C VAL A 57 -6.41 -12.30 -13.87
N LEU A 58 -7.28 -12.38 -12.87
CA LEU A 58 -8.64 -12.87 -13.06
C LEU A 58 -9.52 -11.71 -13.51
N ARG A 59 -10.17 -11.85 -14.67
CA ARG A 59 -11.14 -10.86 -15.15
C ARG A 59 -12.51 -11.50 -15.39
N ALA A 60 -13.55 -10.69 -15.21
CA ALA A 60 -14.89 -11.03 -15.62
C ALA A 60 -15.41 -9.97 -16.60
N ARG A 61 -16.08 -10.41 -17.67
CA ARG A 61 -16.76 -9.57 -18.65
C ARG A 61 -18.22 -9.98 -18.75
N MET A 62 -19.08 -9.00 -18.97
CA MET A 62 -20.49 -9.22 -19.28
C MET A 62 -20.80 -8.51 -20.60
N ASP A 63 -21.26 -9.25 -21.58
CA ASP A 63 -21.53 -8.74 -22.92
C ASP A 63 -20.32 -7.97 -23.53
N GLY A 64 -19.10 -8.49 -23.27
CA GLY A 64 -17.83 -7.89 -23.71
C GLY A 64 -17.28 -6.78 -22.81
N LYS A 65 -18.10 -6.17 -21.94
CA LYS A 65 -17.67 -5.11 -21.02
C LYS A 65 -16.99 -5.69 -19.79
N LEU A 66 -15.87 -5.11 -19.38
CA LEU A 66 -15.16 -5.49 -18.13
C LEU A 66 -16.02 -5.12 -16.93
N ILE A 67 -16.31 -6.09 -16.05
CA ILE A 67 -17.14 -5.90 -14.85
C ILE A 67 -16.39 -6.23 -13.55
N ALA A 68 -15.28 -6.97 -13.64
CA ALA A 68 -14.45 -7.26 -12.48
C ALA A 68 -13.01 -7.57 -12.87
N LEU A 69 -12.09 -7.26 -11.97
CA LEU A 69 -10.67 -7.50 -12.12
C LEU A 69 -10.02 -7.78 -10.76
N VAL A 70 -9.25 -8.87 -10.70
CA VAL A 70 -8.46 -9.23 -9.52
C VAL A 70 -7.01 -9.47 -9.96
N PRO A 71 -6.13 -8.49 -9.78
CA PRO A 71 -4.72 -8.64 -10.10
C PRO A 71 -4.01 -9.42 -8.98
N LEU A 72 -3.37 -10.52 -9.34
CA LEU A 72 -2.73 -11.44 -8.41
C LEU A 72 -1.32 -11.80 -8.85
N THR A 73 -0.55 -12.31 -7.91
CA THR A 73 0.71 -13.02 -8.17
C THR A 73 0.61 -14.44 -7.64
N TRP A 74 1.13 -15.41 -8.40
CA TRP A 74 1.27 -16.78 -7.97
C TRP A 74 2.74 -17.12 -7.72
N GLY A 75 3.01 -17.91 -6.67
CA GLY A 75 4.37 -18.37 -6.38
C GLY A 75 4.40 -19.19 -5.10
N THR A 76 5.60 -19.69 -4.77
CA THR A 76 5.85 -20.46 -3.54
C THR A 76 6.49 -19.58 -2.48
N GLU A 77 5.89 -19.54 -1.29
CA GLU A 77 6.40 -18.86 -0.11
C GLU A 77 6.74 -19.86 1.01
N ARG A 78 7.71 -19.54 1.85
CA ARG A 78 7.96 -20.33 3.07
C ARG A 78 7.15 -19.78 4.24
N MET A 79 6.23 -20.58 4.74
CA MET A 79 5.41 -20.27 5.93
C MET A 79 5.77 -21.25 7.05
N ALA A 80 6.40 -20.77 8.11
CA ALA A 80 6.95 -21.62 9.18
C ALA A 80 7.86 -22.76 8.65
N GLY A 81 8.70 -22.46 7.64
CA GLY A 81 9.60 -23.41 7.00
C GLY A 81 8.97 -24.27 5.89
N ILE A 82 7.66 -24.28 5.75
CA ILE A 82 6.93 -25.11 4.78
C ILE A 82 6.76 -24.34 3.47
N PRO A 83 7.05 -24.94 2.30
CA PRO A 83 6.78 -24.33 1.00
C PRO A 83 5.26 -24.38 0.72
N VAL A 84 4.65 -23.20 0.57
CA VAL A 84 3.20 -23.01 0.35
C VAL A 84 3.00 -22.27 -0.97
N ARG A 85 2.19 -22.85 -1.86
CA ARG A 85 1.81 -22.18 -3.13
C ARG A 85 0.74 -21.15 -2.84
N THR A 86 1.07 -19.89 -3.09
CA THR A 86 0.22 -18.77 -2.70
C THR A 86 -0.22 -17.94 -3.90
N LEU A 87 -1.49 -17.54 -3.87
CA LEU A 87 -1.98 -16.40 -4.64
C LEU A 87 -2.04 -15.20 -3.70
N ARG A 88 -1.45 -14.08 -4.09
CA ARG A 88 -1.50 -12.82 -3.36
C ARG A 88 -1.95 -11.69 -4.26
N TYR A 89 -2.58 -10.71 -3.68
CA TYR A 89 -2.88 -9.47 -4.41
C TYR A 89 -1.58 -8.85 -4.94
N LEU A 90 -1.61 -8.38 -6.19
CA LEU A 90 -0.49 -7.67 -6.80
C LEU A 90 -0.22 -6.38 -6.02
N GLY A 91 1.04 -6.14 -5.67
CA GLY A 91 1.44 -5.00 -4.83
C GLY A 91 1.65 -5.33 -3.35
N TYR A 92 1.34 -6.55 -2.91
CA TYR A 92 1.77 -7.00 -1.59
C TYR A 92 3.31 -7.01 -1.48
N PRO A 93 3.93 -6.53 -0.38
CA PRO A 93 3.32 -6.00 0.85
C PRO A 93 3.16 -4.47 0.89
N LEU A 94 3.34 -3.76 -0.22
CA LEU A 94 3.41 -2.30 -0.25
C LEU A 94 2.05 -1.61 -0.46
N SER A 95 1.02 -2.34 -0.92
CA SER A 95 -0.33 -1.80 -1.03
C SER A 95 -0.99 -1.74 0.34
N ASP A 96 -1.22 -0.53 0.86
CA ASP A 96 -1.75 -0.31 2.20
C ASP A 96 -3.27 -0.51 2.29
N ARG A 97 -3.96 -0.55 1.17
CA ARG A 97 -5.39 -0.85 1.07
C ARG A 97 -5.68 -1.44 -0.30
N ILE A 98 -6.33 -2.57 -0.33
CA ILE A 98 -6.74 -3.21 -1.57
C ILE A 98 -8.27 -3.32 -1.60
N SER A 99 -8.83 -3.24 -2.79
CA SER A 99 -10.22 -3.57 -3.06
C SER A 99 -10.28 -4.55 -4.22
N ILE A 100 -11.25 -5.44 -4.20
CA ILE A 100 -11.56 -6.27 -5.35
C ILE A 100 -12.43 -5.42 -6.26
N LEU A 101 -11.86 -5.01 -7.39
CA LEU A 101 -12.53 -4.16 -8.35
C LEU A 101 -13.71 -4.92 -8.97
N LEU A 102 -14.88 -4.61 -8.48
CA LEU A 102 -16.17 -5.08 -8.98
C LEU A 102 -16.96 -3.83 -9.36
N SER A 103 -17.39 -3.73 -10.62
CA SER A 103 -18.45 -2.78 -10.95
C SER A 103 -19.74 -3.17 -10.20
N ALA A 104 -20.75 -2.31 -10.19
CA ALA A 104 -22.09 -2.62 -9.64
C ALA A 104 -22.67 -3.86 -10.33
N CYS A 105 -22.14 -5.04 -9.99
CA CYS A 105 -22.49 -6.29 -10.63
C CYS A 105 -23.53 -7.05 -9.79
N SER A 106 -24.30 -7.88 -10.49
CA SER A 106 -25.27 -8.76 -9.85
C SER A 106 -24.57 -9.74 -8.89
N ALA A 107 -25.31 -10.26 -7.92
CA ALA A 107 -24.82 -11.34 -7.03
C ALA A 107 -24.30 -12.55 -7.84
N ALA A 108 -24.87 -12.82 -9.02
CA ALA A 108 -24.42 -13.88 -9.92
C ALA A 108 -23.02 -13.62 -10.46
N SER A 109 -22.71 -12.39 -10.86
CA SER A 109 -21.37 -12.02 -11.35
C SER A 109 -20.31 -12.11 -10.26
N ALA A 110 -20.66 -11.70 -9.03
CA ALA A 110 -19.77 -11.83 -7.88
C ALA A 110 -19.51 -13.30 -7.51
N ALA A 111 -20.55 -14.15 -7.55
CA ALA A 111 -20.42 -15.60 -7.33
C ALA A 111 -19.55 -16.26 -8.40
N ALA A 112 -19.72 -15.87 -9.66
CA ALA A 112 -18.91 -16.37 -10.77
C ALA A 112 -17.44 -15.96 -10.64
N LEU A 113 -17.17 -14.72 -10.21
CA LEU A 113 -15.79 -14.26 -9.92
C LEU A 113 -15.13 -15.11 -8.82
N VAL A 114 -15.84 -15.37 -7.72
CA VAL A 114 -15.31 -16.22 -6.64
C VAL A 114 -15.12 -17.65 -7.14
N ASN A 115 -16.02 -18.19 -7.95
CA ASN A 115 -15.81 -19.48 -8.59
C ASN A 115 -14.53 -19.47 -9.44
N GLY A 116 -14.34 -18.47 -10.31
CA GLY A 116 -13.11 -18.29 -11.10
C GLY A 116 -11.86 -18.26 -10.22
N LEU A 117 -11.91 -17.54 -9.10
CA LEU A 117 -10.80 -17.44 -8.14
C LEU A 117 -10.48 -18.82 -7.53
N LEU A 118 -11.47 -19.56 -7.07
CA LEU A 118 -11.28 -20.87 -6.43
C LEU A 118 -10.89 -21.97 -7.41
N THR A 119 -11.18 -21.80 -8.70
CA THR A 119 -10.80 -22.71 -9.79
C THR A 119 -9.57 -22.22 -10.58
N CYS A 120 -8.70 -21.44 -9.94
CA CYS A 120 -7.45 -20.98 -10.55
C CYS A 120 -6.71 -22.13 -11.25
N PRO A 121 -6.21 -21.94 -12.49
CA PRO A 121 -5.51 -22.98 -13.24
C PRO A 121 -4.18 -23.37 -12.60
N GLU A 122 -3.57 -22.45 -11.84
CA GLU A 122 -2.35 -22.77 -11.11
C GLU A 122 -2.67 -23.48 -9.77
N PRO A 123 -1.89 -24.51 -9.39
CA PRO A 123 -2.13 -25.20 -8.13
C PRO A 123 -1.84 -24.27 -6.95
N TRP A 124 -2.77 -24.14 -6.03
CA TRP A 124 -2.64 -23.27 -4.86
C TRP A 124 -3.01 -23.98 -3.56
N ASP A 125 -2.40 -23.53 -2.47
CA ASP A 125 -2.64 -23.99 -1.11
C ASP A 125 -3.31 -22.85 -0.28
N LEU A 126 -3.01 -21.59 -0.62
CA LEU A 126 -3.48 -20.40 0.06
C LEU A 126 -3.74 -19.27 -0.93
N ILE A 127 -4.91 -18.63 -0.84
CA ILE A 127 -5.16 -17.30 -1.40
C ILE A 127 -5.16 -16.31 -0.23
N ALA A 128 -4.31 -15.30 -0.30
CA ALA A 128 -4.16 -14.32 0.78
C ALA A 128 -4.41 -12.90 0.27
N PHE A 129 -5.44 -12.29 0.80
CA PHE A 129 -5.73 -10.88 0.65
C PHE A 129 -5.38 -10.19 1.96
N ASP A 130 -4.43 -9.28 1.92
CA ASP A 130 -4.06 -8.45 3.05
C ASP A 130 -4.58 -7.03 2.81
N GLU A 131 -4.90 -6.30 3.88
CA GLU A 131 -5.37 -4.90 3.84
C GLU A 131 -6.73 -4.68 3.14
N LEU A 132 -7.64 -5.64 3.23
CA LEU A 132 -9.05 -5.48 2.83
C LEU A 132 -9.82 -4.65 3.85
N LEU A 133 -10.84 -3.94 3.39
CA LEU A 133 -11.84 -3.33 4.24
C LEU A 133 -12.93 -4.36 4.65
N ARG A 134 -13.66 -4.05 5.72
CA ARG A 134 -14.67 -4.96 6.27
C ARG A 134 -15.76 -5.36 5.28
N PRO A 135 -16.32 -4.45 4.46
CA PRO A 135 -17.33 -4.82 3.48
C PRO A 135 -16.85 -5.85 2.45
N ASP A 136 -15.60 -5.72 1.96
CA ASP A 136 -15.02 -6.68 1.03
C ASP A 136 -14.80 -8.05 1.68
N VAL A 137 -14.35 -8.07 2.93
CA VAL A 137 -14.18 -9.32 3.69
C VAL A 137 -15.52 -10.03 3.84
N ASP A 138 -16.58 -9.33 4.26
CA ASP A 138 -17.89 -9.91 4.48
C ASP A 138 -18.51 -10.42 3.18
N ARG A 139 -18.39 -9.67 2.10
CA ARG A 139 -18.84 -10.06 0.75
C ARG A 139 -18.13 -11.33 0.29
N LEU A 140 -16.80 -11.37 0.35
CA LEU A 140 -16.03 -12.55 -0.06
C LEU A 140 -16.34 -13.77 0.81
N MET A 141 -16.46 -13.61 2.11
CA MET A 141 -16.78 -14.71 3.01
C MET A 141 -18.17 -15.30 2.74
N ALA A 142 -19.16 -14.46 2.49
CA ALA A 142 -20.51 -14.92 2.14
C ALA A 142 -20.51 -15.73 0.83
N LEU A 143 -19.80 -15.25 -0.20
CA LEU A 143 -19.70 -15.94 -1.48
C LEU A 143 -18.91 -17.26 -1.38
N VAL A 144 -17.83 -17.30 -0.63
CA VAL A 144 -17.04 -18.51 -0.38
C VAL A 144 -17.86 -19.54 0.43
N ALA A 145 -18.63 -19.10 1.42
CA ALA A 145 -19.47 -19.99 2.21
C ALA A 145 -20.60 -20.62 1.38
N ALA A 146 -21.14 -19.91 0.39
CA ALA A 146 -22.16 -20.42 -0.53
C ALA A 146 -21.59 -21.34 -1.62
N HIS A 147 -20.25 -21.38 -1.81
CA HIS A 147 -19.63 -22.19 -2.84
C HIS A 147 -19.61 -23.69 -2.47
N PRO A 148 -19.88 -24.62 -3.43
CA PRO A 148 -19.94 -26.06 -3.13
C PRO A 148 -18.60 -26.65 -2.67
N ARG A 149 -17.49 -26.09 -3.11
CA ARG A 149 -16.16 -26.48 -2.62
C ARG A 149 -15.93 -25.96 -1.21
N LYS A 150 -15.66 -26.86 -0.28
CA LYS A 150 -15.33 -26.48 1.11
C LYS A 150 -13.97 -25.85 1.20
N ILE A 151 -13.91 -24.54 1.45
CA ILE A 151 -12.69 -23.75 1.65
C ILE A 151 -12.66 -23.30 3.12
N LYS A 152 -11.52 -23.48 3.78
CA LYS A 152 -11.33 -22.91 5.13
C LYS A 152 -10.98 -21.45 5.01
N THR A 153 -11.66 -20.61 5.76
CA THR A 153 -11.40 -19.17 5.78
C THR A 153 -10.79 -18.73 7.11
N ARG A 154 -9.99 -17.69 7.06
CA ARG A 154 -9.46 -17.04 8.25
C ARG A 154 -9.42 -15.55 8.05
N VAL A 155 -10.05 -14.81 8.95
CA VAL A 155 -9.99 -13.35 8.99
C VAL A 155 -9.10 -12.93 10.16
N ARG A 156 -8.25 -11.93 9.91
CA ARG A 156 -7.40 -11.34 10.94
C ARG A 156 -7.42 -9.83 10.81
N HIS A 157 -7.69 -9.14 11.90
CA HIS A 157 -7.49 -7.69 11.99
C HIS A 157 -5.99 -7.38 11.89
N CYS A 158 -5.56 -6.59 10.93
CA CYS A 158 -4.15 -6.37 10.64
C CYS A 158 -3.68 -4.93 10.86
N ALA A 159 -4.55 -3.94 10.66
CA ALA A 159 -4.21 -2.56 10.90
C ALA A 159 -5.46 -1.73 11.27
N ARG A 160 -5.22 -0.57 11.87
CA ARG A 160 -6.23 0.44 12.15
C ARG A 160 -5.67 1.81 11.79
N SER A 161 -6.32 2.48 10.84
CA SER A 161 -5.88 3.73 10.25
C SER A 161 -6.77 4.87 10.68
N PRO A 162 -6.26 5.96 11.31
CA PRO A 162 -7.06 7.15 11.53
C PRO A 162 -7.36 7.84 10.19
N ARG A 163 -8.58 8.38 10.07
CA ARG A 163 -9.08 9.09 8.90
C ARG A 163 -9.77 10.37 9.34
N LEU A 164 -9.37 11.50 8.78
CA LEU A 164 -9.91 12.81 9.12
C LEU A 164 -10.80 13.30 7.98
N ASN A 165 -12.08 13.56 8.28
CA ASN A 165 -12.98 14.22 7.34
C ASN A 165 -12.70 15.73 7.38
N VAL A 166 -12.05 16.26 6.34
CA VAL A 166 -11.69 17.67 6.25
C VAL A 166 -12.82 18.53 5.69
N HIS A 167 -13.73 17.94 4.92
CA HIS A 167 -14.90 18.65 4.39
C HIS A 167 -15.84 19.17 5.51
N GLN A 168 -16.00 18.37 6.57
CA GLN A 168 -16.84 18.75 7.71
C GLN A 168 -16.21 19.84 8.60
N LEU A 169 -14.88 20.04 8.50
CA LEU A 169 -14.17 20.92 9.40
C LEU A 169 -14.32 22.41 9.05
N GLY A 170 -14.49 22.76 7.78
CA GLY A 170 -14.51 24.13 7.27
C GLY A 170 -13.19 24.88 7.55
N SER A 171 -12.62 25.49 6.53
CA SER A 171 -11.27 26.08 6.59
C SER A 171 -11.09 27.13 7.71
N ASP A 172 -12.12 27.94 7.97
CA ASP A 172 -12.03 29.12 8.86
C ASP A 172 -12.07 28.77 10.35
N LYS A 173 -12.56 27.57 10.70
CA LYS A 173 -12.73 27.12 12.09
C LYS A 173 -11.86 25.92 12.47
N LEU A 174 -11.02 25.45 11.56
CA LEU A 174 -10.24 24.23 11.74
C LEU A 174 -9.44 24.25 13.05
N ASN A 175 -8.69 25.32 13.30
CA ASN A 175 -7.89 25.46 14.53
C ASN A 175 -8.75 25.51 15.82
N GLN A 176 -10.01 25.92 15.74
CA GLN A 176 -10.92 25.94 16.89
C GLN A 176 -11.40 24.54 17.26
N GLN A 177 -11.45 23.63 16.30
CA GLN A 177 -11.86 22.24 16.49
C GLN A 177 -10.73 21.35 17.03
N TYR A 178 -9.49 21.81 16.95
CA TYR A 178 -8.36 21.08 17.53
C TYR A 178 -8.49 20.97 19.05
N SER A 179 -8.13 19.81 19.57
CA SER A 179 -8.03 19.63 21.01
C SER A 179 -7.05 20.64 21.63
N ARG A 180 -7.29 21.02 22.89
CA ARG A 180 -6.37 21.91 23.62
C ARG A 180 -4.93 21.38 23.59
N SER A 181 -4.78 20.06 23.74
CA SER A 181 -3.47 19.39 23.69
C SER A 181 -2.78 19.59 22.34
N LEU A 182 -3.50 19.39 21.22
CA LEU A 182 -2.96 19.57 19.88
C LEU A 182 -2.53 21.02 19.64
N ARG A 183 -3.41 21.98 19.96
CA ARG A 183 -3.09 23.41 19.85
C ARG A 183 -1.83 23.79 20.63
N THR A 184 -1.71 23.31 21.87
CA THR A 184 -0.52 23.57 22.70
C THR A 184 0.75 22.98 22.07
N ARG A 185 0.68 21.77 21.53
CA ARG A 185 1.84 21.13 20.87
C ARG A 185 2.27 21.88 19.61
N LEU A 186 1.31 22.25 18.76
CA LEU A 186 1.58 23.04 17.54
C LEU A 186 2.15 24.42 17.88
N SER A 187 1.56 25.13 18.84
CA SER A 187 2.05 26.43 19.28
C SER A 187 3.48 26.35 19.81
N ARG A 188 3.81 25.34 20.63
CA ARG A 188 5.18 25.10 21.12
C ARG A 188 6.16 24.80 20.00
N ALA A 189 5.76 23.95 19.03
CA ALA A 189 6.59 23.62 17.88
C ALA A 189 6.87 24.88 17.04
N ARG A 190 5.85 25.66 16.69
CA ARG A 190 6.00 26.92 15.92
C ARG A 190 6.85 27.96 16.63
N LYS A 191 6.75 28.08 17.98
CA LYS A 191 7.63 28.95 18.75
C LYS A 191 9.10 28.51 18.68
N LYS A 192 9.39 27.21 18.73
CA LYS A 192 10.74 26.70 18.57
C LYS A 192 11.28 26.91 17.15
N GLN A 193 10.42 26.84 16.15
CA GLN A 193 10.80 27.08 14.76
C GLN A 193 11.09 28.57 14.48
N ALA A 194 10.55 29.49 15.29
CA ALA A 194 10.75 30.93 15.11
C ALA A 194 12.21 31.40 15.34
N VAL A 195 13.12 30.52 15.80
CA VAL A 195 14.56 30.82 15.92
C VAL A 195 15.31 30.74 14.58
N GLY A 196 14.64 30.27 13.52
CA GLY A 196 15.17 30.16 12.17
C GLY A 196 14.09 30.35 11.12
N ARG A 197 14.49 30.27 9.86
CA ARG A 197 13.57 30.34 8.73
C ARG A 197 13.02 28.94 8.44
N VAL A 198 11.70 28.80 8.55
CA VAL A 198 10.97 27.61 8.12
C VAL A 198 10.31 27.88 6.76
N ASP A 199 10.53 26.99 5.81
CA ASP A 199 9.86 26.98 4.51
C ASP A 199 9.20 25.60 4.31
N ILE A 200 7.92 25.61 3.93
CA ILE A 200 7.14 24.39 3.65
C ILE A 200 6.60 24.51 2.24
N GLN A 201 6.97 23.57 1.40
CA GLN A 201 6.57 23.50 0.00
C GLN A 201 5.76 22.24 -0.28
N ARG A 202 4.74 22.40 -1.11
CA ARG A 202 4.01 21.29 -1.75
C ARG A 202 4.44 21.21 -3.20
N ILE A 203 4.95 20.06 -3.59
CA ILE A 203 5.34 19.72 -4.95
C ILE A 203 4.23 18.84 -5.53
N SER A 204 3.54 19.35 -6.55
CA SER A 204 2.50 18.64 -7.30
C SER A 204 2.69 18.96 -8.79
N GLY A 205 2.41 17.99 -9.68
CA GLY A 205 2.53 18.17 -11.14
C GLY A 205 3.95 18.41 -11.68
N ALA A 206 4.97 18.51 -10.83
CA ALA A 206 6.35 18.81 -11.21
C ALA A 206 7.11 17.54 -11.64
N VAL A 207 6.73 16.95 -12.77
CA VAL A 207 7.32 15.69 -13.26
C VAL A 207 8.82 15.83 -13.54
N ASP A 208 9.26 16.93 -14.14
CA ASP A 208 10.66 17.14 -14.52
C ASP A 208 11.61 17.27 -13.31
N ALA A 209 11.12 17.74 -12.17
CA ALA A 209 11.89 17.86 -10.95
C ALA A 209 11.76 16.65 -10.02
N CYS A 210 10.95 15.65 -10.37
CA CYS A 210 10.61 14.53 -9.51
C CYS A 210 11.86 13.83 -8.97
N GLU A 211 12.79 13.46 -9.83
CA GLU A 211 13.98 12.68 -9.47
C GLU A 211 14.84 13.41 -8.43
N SER A 212 15.06 14.73 -8.59
CA SER A 212 15.85 15.52 -7.64
C SER A 212 15.20 15.56 -6.25
N HIS A 213 13.87 15.68 -6.19
CA HIS A 213 13.14 15.62 -4.93
C HIS A 213 13.23 14.22 -4.27
N LEU A 214 13.09 13.15 -5.07
CA LEU A 214 13.19 11.79 -4.56
C LEU A 214 14.59 11.46 -4.01
N HIS A 215 15.64 11.92 -4.66
CA HIS A 215 17.00 11.79 -4.13
C HIS A 215 17.19 12.54 -2.80
N ALA A 216 16.69 13.77 -2.70
CA ALA A 216 16.73 14.53 -1.44
C ALA A 216 15.95 13.82 -0.31
N ILE A 217 14.79 13.24 -0.63
CA ILE A 217 13.98 12.44 0.30
C ILE A 217 14.72 11.16 0.73
N ALA A 218 15.38 10.48 -0.20
CA ALA A 218 16.17 9.27 0.09
C ALA A 218 17.28 9.55 1.13
N GLU A 219 17.95 10.72 1.04
CA GLU A 219 18.94 11.15 2.02
C GLU A 219 18.31 11.36 3.43
N ILE A 220 17.12 11.95 3.50
CA ILE A 220 16.37 12.08 4.76
C ILE A 220 16.03 10.69 5.34
N GLU A 221 15.54 9.75 4.52
CA GLU A 221 15.23 8.39 4.99
C GLU A 221 16.48 7.68 5.53
N ARG A 222 17.57 7.77 4.78
CA ARG A 222 18.85 7.15 5.16
C ARG A 222 19.38 7.68 6.48
N ALA A 223 19.24 8.98 6.73
CA ALA A 223 19.69 9.64 7.97
C ALA A 223 18.68 9.54 9.13
N SER A 224 17.50 8.98 8.91
CA SER A 224 16.44 8.82 9.91
C SER A 224 16.45 7.42 10.53
N TRP A 225 15.59 7.21 11.54
CA TRP A 225 15.34 5.89 12.13
C TRP A 225 14.99 4.79 11.10
N LYS A 226 14.50 5.18 9.92
CA LYS A 226 14.20 4.24 8.83
C LYS A 226 15.47 3.65 8.25
N GLY A 227 16.52 4.46 8.07
CA GLY A 227 17.84 3.99 7.64
C GLY A 227 18.42 3.00 8.63
N ASP A 228 18.40 3.32 9.93
CA ASP A 228 18.89 2.44 11.00
C ASP A 228 18.18 1.08 11.02
N GLN A 229 16.88 1.05 10.68
CA GLN A 229 16.08 -0.17 10.66
C GLN A 229 15.99 -0.84 9.29
N GLY A 230 16.53 -0.24 8.24
CA GLY A 230 16.45 -0.75 6.88
C GLY A 230 15.02 -0.80 6.31
N VAL A 231 14.14 0.14 6.72
CA VAL A 231 12.72 0.17 6.35
C VAL A 231 12.34 1.38 5.46
N GLY A 232 13.34 2.11 4.95
CA GLY A 232 13.13 3.20 4.00
C GLY A 232 12.58 2.69 2.67
N ILE A 233 11.56 3.37 2.13
CA ILE A 233 10.99 3.02 0.82
C ILE A 233 11.82 3.56 -0.33
N PHE A 234 12.58 4.63 -0.11
CA PHE A 234 13.51 5.23 -1.06
C PHE A 234 14.95 4.71 -0.89
N ALA A 235 15.10 3.50 -0.31
CA ALA A 235 16.41 2.85 -0.25
C ALA A 235 16.94 2.53 -1.65
N PRO A 236 18.27 2.69 -1.91
CA PRO A 236 18.85 2.45 -3.23
C PRO A 236 18.51 1.08 -3.82
N GLY A 237 18.42 1.00 -5.14
CA GLY A 237 18.08 -0.20 -5.90
C GLY A 237 16.58 -0.32 -6.16
N ARG A 238 16.06 -1.55 -6.26
CA ARG A 238 14.68 -1.83 -6.71
C ARG A 238 13.59 -1.06 -5.98
N SER A 239 13.79 -0.72 -4.71
CA SER A 239 12.83 0.05 -3.94
C SER A 239 12.75 1.48 -4.46
N PHE A 240 13.91 2.12 -4.63
CA PHE A 240 13.99 3.46 -5.20
C PHE A 240 13.40 3.49 -6.62
N ASP A 241 13.81 2.56 -7.48
CA ASP A 241 13.34 2.48 -8.87
C ASP A 241 11.82 2.31 -8.94
N PHE A 242 11.25 1.47 -8.08
CA PHE A 242 9.80 1.30 -7.97
C PHE A 242 9.09 2.60 -7.57
N PHE A 243 9.52 3.23 -6.47
CA PHE A 243 8.85 4.44 -6.00
C PHE A 243 9.13 5.66 -6.89
N SER A 244 10.27 5.72 -7.58
CA SER A 244 10.54 6.70 -8.62
C SER A 244 9.55 6.54 -9.77
N SER A 245 9.40 5.32 -10.31
CA SER A 245 8.43 5.04 -11.39
C SER A 245 7.00 5.37 -10.98
N VAL A 246 6.56 4.98 -9.77
CA VAL A 246 5.23 5.32 -9.24
C VAL A 246 5.06 6.84 -9.11
N SER A 247 6.07 7.54 -8.58
CA SER A 247 6.02 8.99 -8.38
C SER A 247 5.85 9.73 -9.69
N HIS A 248 6.64 9.39 -10.72
CA HIS A 248 6.52 9.98 -12.04
C HIS A 248 5.11 9.80 -12.62
N GLN A 249 4.57 8.57 -12.57
CA GLN A 249 3.24 8.28 -13.12
C GLN A 249 2.12 9.00 -12.35
N LEU A 250 2.20 9.06 -11.02
CA LEU A 250 1.20 9.74 -10.20
C LEU A 250 1.29 11.27 -10.34
N LEU A 251 2.50 11.86 -10.41
CA LEU A 251 2.67 13.31 -10.66
C LEU A 251 2.11 13.71 -12.03
N ALA A 252 2.35 12.90 -13.06
CA ALA A 252 1.82 13.15 -14.42
C ALA A 252 0.29 13.17 -14.48
N LYS A 253 -0.39 12.62 -13.46
CA LYS A 253 -1.85 12.60 -13.33
C LYS A 253 -2.39 13.47 -12.19
N ASP A 254 -1.55 14.32 -11.61
CA ASP A 254 -1.87 15.14 -10.45
C ASP A 254 -2.42 14.31 -9.25
N ARG A 255 -1.83 13.12 -9.05
CA ARG A 255 -2.23 12.16 -8.00
C ARG A 255 -1.15 11.95 -6.93
N LEU A 256 -0.17 12.83 -6.85
CA LEU A 256 0.87 12.80 -5.82
C LEU A 256 1.18 14.19 -5.33
N ASP A 257 1.21 14.32 -4.02
CA ASP A 257 1.76 15.45 -3.31
C ASP A 257 3.05 15.03 -2.60
N ILE A 258 4.14 15.74 -2.86
CA ILE A 258 5.34 15.66 -2.05
C ILE A 258 5.44 16.95 -1.24
N TRP A 259 5.46 16.80 0.07
CA TRP A 259 5.62 17.93 0.98
C TRP A 259 7.03 17.94 1.55
N GLU A 260 7.71 19.06 1.42
CA GLU A 260 9.04 19.30 1.95
C GLU A 260 9.02 20.38 3.02
N MET A 261 9.75 20.16 4.11
CA MET A 261 9.98 21.17 5.14
C MET A 261 11.47 21.47 5.23
N ARG A 262 11.82 22.73 5.03
CA ARG A 262 13.18 23.24 5.15
C ARG A 262 13.31 24.10 6.40
N PHE A 263 14.46 24.03 7.03
CA PHE A 263 14.85 24.89 8.13
C PHE A 263 16.23 25.50 7.83
N ASN A 264 16.29 26.84 7.71
CA ASN A 264 17.46 27.55 7.23
C ASN A 264 18.01 26.97 5.92
N ASP A 265 17.12 26.83 4.93
CA ASP A 265 17.34 26.30 3.57
C ASP A 265 17.72 24.80 3.51
N ARG A 266 17.97 24.14 4.63
CA ARG A 266 18.22 22.69 4.67
C ARG A 266 16.92 21.91 4.72
N LEU A 267 16.74 20.92 3.84
CA LEU A 267 15.65 19.97 3.90
C LEU A 267 15.76 19.10 5.15
N ILE A 268 14.72 19.12 6.00
CA ILE A 268 14.71 18.43 7.29
C ILE A 268 13.63 17.38 7.45
N ALA A 269 12.57 17.46 6.63
CA ALA A 269 11.46 16.51 6.67
C ALA A 269 10.72 16.51 5.35
N TYR A 270 10.03 15.41 5.07
CA TYR A 270 9.15 15.28 3.93
C TYR A 270 7.93 14.43 4.26
N ARG A 271 6.88 14.53 3.41
CA ARG A 271 5.78 13.56 3.28
C ARG A 271 5.53 13.26 1.83
N TRP A 272 5.34 11.98 1.53
CA TRP A 272 4.99 11.47 0.21
C TRP A 272 3.56 10.93 0.29
N GLN A 273 2.64 11.57 -0.45
CA GLN A 273 1.21 11.43 -0.25
C GLN A 273 0.47 11.22 -1.56
N PRO A 274 0.17 9.96 -1.94
CA PRO A 274 -0.70 9.69 -3.07
C PRO A 274 -2.11 10.26 -2.83
N ARG A 275 -2.72 10.72 -3.93
CA ARG A 275 -4.11 11.18 -3.98
C ARG A 275 -4.95 10.23 -4.82
N PHE A 276 -6.14 9.90 -4.34
CA PHE A 276 -7.10 9.13 -5.11
C PHE A 276 -8.53 9.47 -4.72
N GLY A 277 -9.40 9.67 -5.72
CA GLY A 277 -10.75 10.15 -5.49
C GLY A 277 -10.72 11.44 -4.68
N ARG A 278 -11.42 11.46 -3.55
CA ARG A 278 -11.51 12.62 -2.65
C ARG A 278 -10.64 12.47 -1.39
N ALA A 279 -9.57 11.67 -1.47
CA ALA A 279 -8.68 11.42 -0.34
C ALA A 279 -7.20 11.66 -0.68
N VAL A 280 -6.44 12.17 0.29
CA VAL A 280 -4.98 12.15 0.30
C VAL A 280 -4.51 11.15 1.35
N LEU A 281 -3.57 10.30 0.97
CA LEU A 281 -3.05 9.21 1.80
C LEU A 281 -1.70 9.58 2.39
N ASP A 282 -1.58 9.65 3.71
CA ASP A 282 -0.30 9.89 4.39
C ASP A 282 0.52 8.60 4.44
N TYR A 283 1.06 8.24 3.28
CA TYR A 283 1.69 6.93 3.06
C TYR A 283 3.10 6.84 3.64
N ASN A 284 3.91 7.87 3.44
CA ASN A 284 5.30 7.83 3.88
C ASN A 284 5.79 9.19 4.40
N PHE A 285 6.57 9.13 5.48
CA PHE A 285 7.12 10.29 6.18
C PHE A 285 8.47 9.94 6.82
N ALA A 286 9.42 10.88 6.75
CA ALA A 286 10.60 10.87 7.59
C ALA A 286 11.09 12.29 7.89
N HIS A 287 11.97 12.43 8.87
CA HIS A 287 12.65 13.66 9.20
C HIS A 287 14.03 13.36 9.81
N LEU A 288 14.91 14.34 9.79
CA LEU A 288 16.24 14.26 10.40
C LEU A 288 16.12 14.30 11.93
N PRO A 289 16.73 13.34 12.67
CA PRO A 289 16.59 13.21 14.12
C PRO A 289 17.07 14.45 14.90
N GLU A 290 18.09 15.15 14.43
CA GLU A 290 18.60 16.36 15.07
C GLU A 290 17.56 17.50 15.14
N TYR A 291 16.47 17.42 14.36
CA TYR A 291 15.37 18.37 14.35
C TYR A 291 14.11 17.89 15.10
N ASP A 292 14.18 16.80 15.87
CA ASP A 292 13.06 16.29 16.67
C ASP A 292 12.43 17.38 17.55
N GLY A 293 13.28 18.26 18.11
CA GLY A 293 12.86 19.38 18.93
C GLY A 293 11.90 20.35 18.24
N LEU A 294 11.94 20.45 16.91
CA LEU A 294 11.06 21.28 16.10
C LEU A 294 9.73 20.60 15.77
N SER A 295 9.59 19.31 16.10
CA SER A 295 8.39 18.50 15.79
C SER A 295 7.97 18.54 14.32
N PRO A 296 8.89 18.32 13.36
CA PRO A 296 8.63 18.56 11.92
C PRO A 296 7.47 17.73 11.40
N GLY A 297 7.34 16.47 11.84
CA GLY A 297 6.27 15.60 11.42
C GLY A 297 4.87 16.08 11.79
N ARG A 298 4.73 16.75 12.94
CA ARG A 298 3.42 17.29 13.38
C ARG A 298 3.10 18.59 12.67
N VAL A 299 4.08 19.47 12.50
CA VAL A 299 3.89 20.76 11.82
C VAL A 299 3.55 20.51 10.36
N LEU A 300 4.30 19.64 9.68
CA LEU A 300 4.06 19.32 8.28
C LEU A 300 2.68 18.66 8.07
N LEU A 301 2.25 17.78 8.99
CA LEU A 301 0.91 17.20 8.92
C LEU A 301 -0.20 18.25 9.17
N ASP A 302 0.04 19.25 10.03
CA ASP A 302 -0.89 20.34 10.25
C ASP A 302 -1.09 21.20 9.00
N GLU A 303 0.00 21.54 8.29
CA GLU A 303 -0.07 22.28 7.01
C GLU A 303 -0.85 21.48 5.97
N ILE A 304 -0.65 20.18 5.89
CA ILE A 304 -1.38 19.28 4.97
C ILE A 304 -2.88 19.27 5.30
N VAL A 305 -3.23 19.12 6.58
CA VAL A 305 -4.64 19.13 7.02
C VAL A 305 -5.29 20.46 6.69
N GLN A 306 -4.58 21.59 6.90
CA GLN A 306 -5.08 22.93 6.56
C GLN A 306 -5.24 23.12 5.04
N ALA A 307 -4.29 22.64 4.25
CA ALA A 307 -4.37 22.67 2.80
C ALA A 307 -5.51 21.81 2.26
N ALA A 308 -5.67 20.61 2.78
CA ALA A 308 -6.77 19.72 2.41
C ALA A 308 -8.15 20.27 2.77
N ALA A 309 -8.28 20.96 3.90
CA ALA A 309 -9.55 21.61 4.30
C ALA A 309 -9.95 22.78 3.40
N LYS A 310 -9.01 23.37 2.65
CA LYS A 310 -9.25 24.42 1.64
C LYS A 310 -9.48 23.87 0.24
N ASP A 311 -9.15 22.61 0.01
CA ASP A 311 -9.26 21.96 -1.29
C ASP A 311 -10.65 21.31 -1.42
N ALA A 312 -11.55 21.93 -2.20
CA ALA A 312 -12.90 21.43 -2.42
C ALA A 312 -12.97 20.07 -3.10
N THR A 313 -11.86 19.58 -3.66
CA THR A 313 -11.76 18.25 -4.28
C THR A 313 -11.48 17.15 -3.26
N LEU A 314 -11.15 17.51 -2.01
CA LEU A 314 -10.80 16.56 -0.95
C LEU A 314 -11.87 16.53 0.15
N ASP A 315 -12.20 15.34 0.59
CA ASP A 315 -13.00 15.08 1.79
C ASP A 315 -12.14 14.54 2.93
N TRP A 316 -11.04 13.87 2.61
CA TRP A 316 -10.34 13.06 3.58
C TRP A 316 -8.82 13.25 3.56
N VAL A 317 -8.24 13.35 4.75
CA VAL A 317 -6.84 13.02 5.03
C VAL A 317 -6.83 11.67 5.73
N ASP A 318 -6.13 10.70 5.18
CA ASP A 318 -6.15 9.30 5.61
C ASP A 318 -4.72 8.83 5.90
N ALA A 319 -4.51 8.17 7.02
CA ALA A 319 -3.20 7.65 7.41
C ALA A 319 -2.78 6.38 6.64
N SER A 320 -3.43 6.10 5.51
CA SER A 320 -3.17 4.95 4.64
C SER A 320 -3.38 3.62 5.38
N ARG A 321 -2.34 2.97 5.86
CA ARG A 321 -2.45 1.72 6.61
C ARG A 321 -2.67 1.91 8.10
N GLY A 322 -1.96 2.86 8.69
CA GLY A 322 -1.91 2.97 10.14
C GLY A 322 -1.25 1.76 10.83
N SER A 323 -1.56 1.55 12.12
CA SER A 323 -1.02 0.43 12.91
C SER A 323 -1.88 0.18 14.14
N ILE A 324 -1.94 -1.08 14.58
CA ILE A 324 -2.57 -1.46 15.85
C ILE A 324 -1.68 -1.07 17.05
N SER A 325 -0.35 -1.21 16.91
CA SER A 325 0.60 -1.08 18.02
C SER A 325 1.28 0.28 18.12
N LYS A 326 1.45 0.95 16.99
CA LYS A 326 2.10 2.28 16.91
C LYS A 326 1.12 3.28 16.32
N PRO A 327 0.52 4.14 17.17
CA PRO A 327 -0.48 5.07 16.69
C PRO A 327 0.13 6.09 15.73
N HIS A 328 -0.57 6.30 14.60
CA HIS A 328 -0.22 7.32 13.63
C HIS A 328 -0.47 8.74 14.18
N LEU A 329 0.32 9.73 13.74
CA LEU A 329 0.20 11.12 14.21
C LEU A 329 -1.20 11.71 13.95
N LEU A 330 -1.85 11.35 12.85
CA LEU A 330 -3.18 11.86 12.48
C LEU A 330 -4.25 11.62 13.55
N ARG A 331 -4.05 10.67 14.47
CA ARG A 331 -4.92 10.47 15.64
C ARG A 331 -5.05 11.70 16.54
N ASP A 332 -4.12 12.63 16.47
CA ASP A 332 -4.20 13.87 17.24
C ASP A 332 -5.31 14.80 16.70
N TRP A 333 -5.73 14.62 15.43
CA TRP A 333 -6.77 15.39 14.74
C TRP A 333 -8.12 14.70 14.69
N THR A 334 -8.18 13.37 14.76
CA THR A 334 -9.41 12.61 14.57
C THR A 334 -9.58 11.46 15.56
N ARG A 335 -10.84 11.03 15.74
CA ARG A 335 -11.20 9.76 16.41
C ARG A 335 -11.82 8.75 15.47
N ASP A 336 -11.94 9.09 14.20
CA ASP A 336 -12.45 8.20 13.17
C ASP A 336 -11.34 7.30 12.67
N TYR A 337 -11.66 6.02 12.51
CA TYR A 337 -10.70 4.99 12.09
C TYR A 337 -11.31 4.06 11.06
N ILE A 338 -10.46 3.54 10.20
CA ILE A 338 -10.75 2.44 9.30
C ILE A 338 -9.95 1.22 9.74
N ASP A 339 -10.64 0.09 9.89
CA ASP A 339 -10.01 -1.19 10.22
C ASP A 339 -9.68 -1.97 8.95
N HIS A 340 -8.48 -2.52 8.90
CA HIS A 340 -7.97 -3.33 7.80
C HIS A 340 -7.87 -4.79 8.24
N PHE A 341 -8.20 -5.68 7.34
CA PHE A 341 -8.25 -7.12 7.59
C PHE A 341 -7.46 -7.90 6.56
N ALA A 342 -6.85 -8.98 7.01
CA ALA A 342 -6.35 -10.02 6.13
C ALA A 342 -7.40 -11.14 6.06
N LEU A 343 -7.70 -11.58 4.84
CA LEU A 343 -8.55 -12.73 4.55
C LEU A 343 -7.71 -13.82 3.89
N TRP A 344 -7.66 -14.98 4.49
CA TRP A 344 -7.04 -16.18 3.95
C TRP A 344 -8.11 -17.18 3.53
N LEU A 345 -8.02 -17.63 2.29
CA LEU A 345 -8.79 -18.75 1.76
C LEU A 345 -7.82 -19.93 1.64
N VAL A 346 -8.05 -20.95 2.44
CA VAL A 346 -7.12 -22.10 2.56
C VAL A 346 -7.72 -23.30 1.87
N ASN A 347 -6.99 -23.83 0.90
CA ASN A 347 -7.40 -25.00 0.14
C ASN A 347 -7.36 -26.29 1.01
N THR A 348 -8.12 -27.31 0.61
CA THR A 348 -8.18 -28.62 1.26
C THR A 348 -6.99 -29.52 0.95
N THR A 349 -5.92 -29.01 0.37
CA THR A 349 -4.65 -29.73 0.18
C THR A 349 -3.99 -30.07 1.54
N ALA A 350 -3.12 -31.08 1.58
CA ALA A 350 -2.37 -31.41 2.79
C ALA A 350 -1.54 -30.21 3.30
N ARG A 351 -0.91 -29.44 2.39
CA ARG A 351 -0.18 -28.21 2.74
C ARG A 351 -1.08 -27.12 3.23
N GLY A 352 -2.25 -26.92 2.60
CA GLY A 352 -3.27 -25.98 3.07
C GLY A 352 -3.78 -26.33 4.47
N ALA A 353 -4.09 -27.62 4.72
CA ALA A 353 -4.50 -28.08 6.04
C ALA A 353 -3.44 -27.80 7.11
N LEU A 354 -2.14 -28.04 6.79
CA LEU A 354 -1.04 -27.75 7.70
C LEU A 354 -0.87 -26.23 7.94
N VAL A 355 -0.98 -25.40 6.90
CA VAL A 355 -0.96 -23.94 7.04
C VAL A 355 -2.10 -23.46 7.96
N HIS A 356 -3.30 -24.01 7.78
CA HIS A 356 -4.45 -23.67 8.62
C HIS A 356 -4.20 -24.04 10.08
N LEU A 357 -3.69 -25.24 10.33
CA LEU A 357 -3.35 -25.73 11.67
C LEU A 357 -2.31 -24.83 12.35
N LEU A 358 -1.19 -24.57 11.68
CA LEU A 358 -0.13 -23.69 12.20
C LEU A 358 -0.62 -22.28 12.44
N ALA A 359 -1.47 -21.77 11.57
CA ALA A 359 -2.02 -20.44 11.71
C ALA A 359 -3.01 -20.31 12.87
N THR A 360 -3.70 -21.40 13.25
CA THR A 360 -4.65 -21.42 14.38
C THR A 360 -4.00 -21.71 15.72
N GLN A 361 -2.94 -22.52 15.74
CA GLN A 361 -2.29 -22.97 16.98
C GLN A 361 -1.07 -22.15 17.40
N VAL A 362 -0.34 -21.53 16.45
CA VAL A 362 0.81 -20.70 16.82
C VAL A 362 0.32 -19.36 17.35
N ASN A 363 0.56 -19.16 18.63
CA ASN A 363 0.18 -18.00 19.43
C ASN A 363 0.38 -16.68 18.65
N PRO A 364 -0.66 -15.87 18.42
CA PRO A 364 -0.59 -14.62 17.66
C PRO A 364 0.44 -13.62 18.20
N TRP A 365 0.85 -13.79 19.44
CA TRP A 365 1.74 -12.88 20.16
C TRP A 365 3.18 -12.91 19.64
N VAL A 366 3.73 -14.07 19.31
CA VAL A 366 5.12 -14.19 18.78
C VAL A 366 5.25 -13.65 17.36
N LYS A 367 4.14 -13.63 16.60
CA LYS A 367 4.10 -13.09 15.22
C LYS A 367 3.91 -11.57 15.16
N ARG A 368 3.40 -10.92 16.21
CA ARG A 368 3.09 -9.48 16.22
C ARG A 368 4.33 -8.59 16.04
N THR A 369 5.48 -9.02 16.51
CA THR A 369 6.70 -8.20 16.46
C THR A 369 7.56 -8.47 15.21
N ARG A 370 7.65 -9.70 14.74
CA ARG A 370 8.48 -10.03 13.56
C ARG A 370 7.80 -9.76 12.22
N ALA A 371 6.50 -10.02 12.07
CA ALA A 371 5.81 -9.84 10.79
C ALA A 371 5.60 -8.38 10.42
N TYR A 372 5.50 -7.48 11.38
CA TYR A 372 5.30 -6.04 11.13
C TYR A 372 6.51 -5.38 10.44
N TRP A 373 7.71 -5.84 10.76
CA TRP A 373 8.96 -5.27 10.23
C TRP A 373 9.45 -5.97 8.97
N SER A 374 9.24 -7.29 8.87
CA SER A 374 9.68 -8.08 7.70
C SER A 374 8.79 -7.91 6.47
N THR A 375 7.58 -7.39 6.62
CA THR A 375 6.64 -7.20 5.49
C THR A 375 6.79 -5.89 4.75
N ARG A 376 7.51 -4.91 5.31
CA ARG A 376 7.82 -3.63 4.64
C ARG A 376 9.24 -3.55 4.08
N THR A 377 10.07 -4.53 4.34
CA THR A 377 11.36 -4.64 3.67
C THR A 377 11.20 -5.48 2.41
N LEU A 378 11.58 -4.93 1.27
CA LEU A 378 11.80 -5.73 0.06
C LEU A 378 12.78 -6.85 0.40
N PRO A 379 12.59 -8.07 -0.09
CA PRO A 379 13.56 -9.12 0.12
C PRO A 379 14.93 -8.60 -0.33
N LYS A 380 15.93 -8.62 0.57
CA LYS A 380 17.33 -8.37 0.18
C LYS A 380 17.60 -9.21 -1.06
N ALA A 381 18.07 -8.59 -2.12
CA ALA A 381 18.57 -9.29 -3.28
C ALA A 381 19.53 -10.37 -2.76
N ALA A 382 19.32 -11.62 -3.16
CA ALA A 382 20.29 -12.66 -2.91
C ALA A 382 21.64 -12.12 -3.39
N ALA A 383 22.60 -12.05 -2.48
CA ALA A 383 23.95 -11.62 -2.83
C ALA A 383 24.36 -12.44 -4.04
N GLU A 384 24.64 -11.77 -5.15
CA GLU A 384 25.29 -12.40 -6.30
C GLU A 384 26.62 -12.95 -5.76
N THR A 385 26.74 -14.25 -5.74
CA THR A 385 28.02 -14.91 -5.56
C THR A 385 28.90 -14.43 -6.70
N PRO A 386 30.08 -13.83 -6.43
CA PRO A 386 31.01 -13.52 -7.50
C PRO A 386 31.39 -14.84 -8.16
N ASP A 387 31.10 -14.91 -9.43
CA ASP A 387 31.49 -15.98 -10.33
C ASP A 387 33.03 -16.11 -10.26
N GLY A 388 33.49 -17.22 -9.71
CA GLY A 388 34.90 -17.57 -9.69
C GLY A 388 35.31 -18.03 -11.07
N SER A 389 35.80 -17.12 -11.88
CA SER A 389 36.69 -17.49 -13.00
C SER A 389 38.12 -17.26 -12.57
N GLY A 390 38.81 -18.37 -12.39
CA GLY A 390 40.23 -18.39 -12.14
C GLY A 390 41.02 -17.78 -13.29
N ASP A 391 42.13 -17.22 -12.93
CA ASP A 391 43.31 -17.38 -13.76
C ASP A 391 44.56 -17.54 -12.88
N SER A 392 45.27 -18.60 -13.20
CA SER A 392 46.55 -18.99 -12.69
C SER A 392 47.65 -18.11 -13.27
N GLY A 393 48.61 -17.75 -12.47
CA GLY A 393 49.85 -17.28 -13.04
C GLY A 393 50.86 -16.68 -12.08
N ALA A 394 51.73 -17.52 -11.60
CA ALA A 394 53.18 -17.35 -11.49
C ALA A 394 53.78 -16.19 -10.71
N ASP A 395 54.46 -16.58 -9.65
CA ASP A 395 55.88 -16.33 -9.34
C ASP A 395 56.43 -14.91 -9.05
N LEU A 396 57.23 -14.98 -8.01
CA LEU A 396 58.48 -14.26 -7.72
C LEU A 396 58.42 -13.01 -6.80
N ARG A 397 58.91 -13.33 -5.66
CA ARG A 397 59.75 -12.63 -4.66
C ARG A 397 59.04 -12.02 -3.49
#